data_a53b1700301a29d8535cde3ca4856b83
#
_entry.id   a53b1700301a29d8535cde3ca4856b83
#
_cell.length_a   1.000
_cell.length_b   1.000
_cell.length_c   1.000
_cell.angle_alpha   90.00
_cell.angle_beta   90.00
_cell.angle_gamma   90.00
#
_symmetry.space_group_name_H-M   'P 1'
#
loop_
_entity.id
_entity.type
_entity.pdbx_description
1 polymer ?
#
loop_
_entity_poly.entity_id
_entity_poly.type
_entity_poly.pdbx_seq_one_letter_code
_entity_poly.pdbx_strand_id
1 'polypeptide(L)'
;MPPPPDQPLRILHAVRTPVGGIFRHILDVANGQADRGHHVGIIADTLTGGERGKEALAQIAPRLTLGVHRFPMRREPSITDIAAWQRLRHLIGKLKPDVLHGHGAKPGIFIRLMAGGKDAIRVYTPHGGSLHYPLNTLKGAFYSRLERGLMNNTDLFLFESGYARDTYQRIVGTPKGLVRCVFNGVTADEFDPIVRADDATDVVYVGEFRHIKGADLVVDAVAQLHADGKPVTLTLAGDGEEMEAIKAQVERLGLTHAVRFIGHVKPRYGFSKGRLLVVPSRADSMPYVVIEANAAGIPMIAANVGGIPEIFGERADALFAPNAPGAMADAIATALQNPDVVQARARSLRERIFLHFSQKAMVEGVLAGYRDAFLARRS
;
A
#
# COMPACT_ATOMS: atom_id res chain seq x y z
N MET A 1 29.18 -17.69 -3.05
CA MET A 1 29.46 -16.32 -3.49
C MET A 1 28.15 -15.71 -3.97
N PRO A 2 27.80 -14.47 -3.58
CA PRO A 2 26.63 -13.82 -4.14
C PRO A 2 26.77 -13.70 -5.66
N PRO A 3 25.66 -13.80 -6.42
CA PRO A 3 25.70 -13.73 -7.88
C PRO A 3 26.27 -12.39 -8.33
N PRO A 4 26.97 -12.34 -9.49
CA PRO A 4 27.37 -11.09 -10.11
C PRO A 4 26.14 -10.23 -10.40
N PRO A 5 26.28 -8.88 -10.41
CA PRO A 5 25.17 -7.93 -10.51
C PRO A 5 24.28 -8.10 -11.77
N ASP A 6 24.76 -8.82 -12.78
CA ASP A 6 24.08 -8.99 -14.09
C ASP A 6 23.47 -10.40 -14.28
N GLN A 7 23.52 -11.27 -13.26
CA GLN A 7 22.91 -12.61 -13.36
C GLN A 7 21.47 -12.62 -12.81
N PRO A 8 20.61 -13.51 -13.36
CA PRO A 8 19.29 -13.74 -12.82
C PRO A 8 19.32 -14.11 -11.34
N LEU A 9 18.65 -13.34 -10.51
CA LEU A 9 18.53 -13.56 -9.06
C LEU A 9 17.40 -14.54 -8.77
N ARG A 10 17.55 -15.32 -7.70
CA ARG A 10 16.49 -16.15 -7.11
C ARG A 10 15.88 -15.39 -5.94
N ILE A 11 14.68 -14.84 -6.14
CA ILE A 11 14.03 -13.91 -5.22
C ILE A 11 12.80 -14.56 -4.59
N LEU A 12 12.71 -14.54 -3.26
CA LEU A 12 11.58 -15.10 -2.54
C LEU A 12 10.93 -14.00 -1.70
N HIS A 13 9.74 -13.56 -2.11
CA HIS A 13 8.90 -12.62 -1.36
C HIS A 13 8.05 -13.35 -0.33
N ALA A 14 7.89 -12.78 0.85
CA ALA A 14 7.02 -13.33 1.89
C ALA A 14 6.02 -12.27 2.37
N VAL A 15 4.72 -12.60 2.36
CA VAL A 15 3.62 -11.75 2.78
C VAL A 15 2.62 -12.53 3.63
N ARG A 16 2.00 -11.87 4.63
CA ARG A 16 0.94 -12.50 5.40
C ARG A 16 -0.39 -12.46 4.66
N THR A 17 -0.84 -11.26 4.30
CA THR A 17 -2.20 -11.07 3.75
C THR A 17 -2.14 -10.88 2.24
N PRO A 18 -2.57 -11.88 1.45
CA PRO A 18 -2.51 -11.80 -0.01
C PRO A 18 -3.70 -11.02 -0.61
N VAL A 19 -3.95 -9.81 -0.10
CA VAL A 19 -4.91 -8.81 -0.60
C VAL A 19 -4.47 -7.40 -0.19
N GLY A 20 -5.06 -6.38 -0.82
CA GLY A 20 -4.82 -4.97 -0.52
C GLY A 20 -3.51 -4.43 -1.08
N GLY A 21 -3.16 -3.19 -0.69
CA GLY A 21 -2.04 -2.44 -1.28
C GLY A 21 -0.67 -3.12 -1.13
N ILE A 22 -0.39 -3.76 0.00
CA ILE A 22 0.87 -4.51 0.22
C ILE A 22 1.00 -5.65 -0.78
N PHE A 23 -0.07 -6.41 -0.96
CA PHE A 23 -0.04 -7.54 -1.87
C PHE A 23 0.04 -7.08 -3.34
N ARG A 24 -0.66 -6.01 -3.70
CA ARG A 24 -0.51 -5.37 -5.00
C ARG A 24 0.95 -4.98 -5.27
N HIS A 25 1.60 -4.29 -4.33
CA HIS A 25 3.03 -3.96 -4.44
C HIS A 25 3.88 -5.19 -4.76
N ILE A 26 3.64 -6.30 -4.05
CA ILE A 26 4.40 -7.54 -4.26
C ILE A 26 4.13 -8.13 -5.64
N LEU A 27 2.88 -8.14 -6.10
CA LEU A 27 2.52 -8.63 -7.43
C LEU A 27 3.20 -7.80 -8.52
N ASP A 28 3.19 -6.48 -8.39
CA ASP A 28 3.79 -5.56 -9.37
C ASP A 28 5.32 -5.71 -9.40
N VAL A 29 5.96 -5.82 -8.24
CA VAL A 29 7.40 -6.06 -8.14
C VAL A 29 7.78 -7.43 -8.69
N ALA A 30 7.06 -8.48 -8.29
CA ALA A 30 7.33 -9.85 -8.72
C ALA A 30 7.16 -10.03 -10.24
N ASN A 31 6.11 -9.43 -10.82
CA ASN A 31 5.90 -9.41 -12.26
C ASN A 31 7.07 -8.71 -12.98
N GLY A 32 7.42 -7.50 -12.54
CA GLY A 32 8.49 -6.75 -13.16
C GLY A 32 9.88 -7.38 -13.00
N GLN A 33 10.11 -8.14 -11.93
CA GLN A 33 11.33 -8.93 -11.73
C GLN A 33 11.35 -10.16 -12.67
N ALA A 34 10.21 -10.87 -12.82
CA ALA A 34 10.09 -11.99 -13.75
C ALA A 34 10.28 -11.54 -15.21
N ASP A 35 9.76 -10.36 -15.59
CA ASP A 35 9.97 -9.75 -16.92
C ASP A 35 11.45 -9.48 -17.22
N ARG A 36 12.26 -9.29 -16.19
CA ARG A 36 13.73 -9.08 -16.31
C ARG A 36 14.52 -10.39 -16.20
N GLY A 37 13.85 -11.54 -16.25
CA GLY A 37 14.48 -12.87 -16.24
C GLY A 37 14.89 -13.37 -14.85
N HIS A 38 14.49 -12.70 -13.75
CA HIS A 38 14.75 -13.21 -12.41
C HIS A 38 13.83 -14.38 -12.07
N HIS A 39 14.33 -15.29 -11.24
CA HIS A 39 13.56 -16.41 -10.71
C HIS A 39 12.81 -15.97 -9.45
N VAL A 40 11.52 -15.81 -9.53
CA VAL A 40 10.72 -15.25 -8.44
C VAL A 40 9.79 -16.29 -7.84
N GLY A 41 9.57 -16.21 -6.52
CA GLY A 41 8.57 -16.99 -5.79
C GLY A 41 7.88 -16.15 -4.74
N ILE A 42 6.65 -16.51 -4.37
CA ILE A 42 5.86 -15.85 -3.33
C ILE A 42 5.45 -16.85 -2.25
N ILE A 43 5.66 -16.46 -1.01
CA ILE A 43 5.13 -17.13 0.18
C ILE A 43 3.98 -16.29 0.71
N ALA A 44 2.80 -16.92 0.92
CA ALA A 44 1.61 -16.25 1.44
C ALA A 44 0.90 -17.09 2.51
N ASP A 45 0.12 -16.42 3.36
CA ASP A 45 -0.72 -17.09 4.36
C ASP A 45 -1.90 -17.83 3.71
N THR A 46 -2.30 -18.97 4.33
CA THR A 46 -3.50 -19.70 3.95
C THR A 46 -4.76 -19.24 4.66
N LEU A 47 -4.64 -18.53 5.79
CA LEU A 47 -5.74 -18.15 6.67
C LEU A 47 -6.42 -16.83 6.26
N THR A 48 -5.77 -16.08 5.37
CA THR A 48 -6.21 -14.74 4.95
C THR A 48 -6.31 -14.64 3.43
N GLY A 49 -6.94 -13.56 2.95
CA GLY A 49 -7.06 -13.26 1.51
C GLY A 49 -8.29 -13.85 0.83
N GLY A 50 -8.96 -14.85 1.42
CA GLY A 50 -10.16 -15.45 0.83
C GLY A 50 -9.99 -15.92 -0.62
N GLU A 51 -11.07 -15.92 -1.40
CA GLU A 51 -11.03 -16.30 -2.82
C GLU A 51 -10.25 -15.29 -3.66
N ARG A 52 -10.37 -13.98 -3.38
CA ARG A 52 -9.62 -12.93 -4.12
C ARG A 52 -8.10 -13.14 -4.05
N GLY A 53 -7.59 -13.49 -2.86
CA GLY A 53 -6.17 -13.78 -2.69
C GLY A 53 -5.75 -15.07 -3.40
N LYS A 54 -6.61 -16.09 -3.45
CA LYS A 54 -6.35 -17.32 -4.19
C LYS A 54 -6.29 -17.06 -5.69
N GLU A 55 -7.26 -16.33 -6.23
CA GLU A 55 -7.33 -15.97 -7.65
C GLU A 55 -6.12 -15.16 -8.08
N ALA A 56 -5.76 -14.12 -7.34
CA ALA A 56 -4.60 -13.29 -7.66
C ALA A 56 -3.29 -14.08 -7.63
N LEU A 57 -3.11 -15.00 -6.65
CA LEU A 57 -1.96 -15.89 -6.62
C LEU A 57 -1.96 -16.90 -7.77
N ALA A 58 -3.13 -17.41 -8.17
CA ALA A 58 -3.25 -18.31 -9.31
C ALA A 58 -2.92 -17.62 -10.63
N GLN A 59 -3.31 -16.36 -10.80
CA GLN A 59 -3.01 -15.54 -11.99
C GLN A 59 -1.51 -15.31 -12.17
N ILE A 60 -0.78 -15.01 -11.09
CA ILE A 60 0.67 -14.77 -11.18
C ILE A 60 1.50 -16.06 -11.21
N ALA A 61 0.98 -17.17 -10.68
CA ALA A 61 1.73 -18.42 -10.51
C ALA A 61 2.47 -18.92 -11.76
N PRO A 62 1.90 -18.83 -13.01
CA PRO A 62 2.60 -19.27 -14.22
C PRO A 62 3.89 -18.50 -14.51
N ARG A 63 4.04 -17.29 -13.96
CA ARG A 63 5.21 -16.42 -14.15
C ARG A 63 6.29 -16.63 -13.09
N LEU A 64 5.97 -17.33 -12.01
CA LEU A 64 6.84 -17.51 -10.85
C LEU A 64 7.60 -18.83 -10.93
N THR A 65 8.84 -18.81 -11.39
CA THR A 65 9.68 -20.00 -11.55
C THR A 65 10.04 -20.69 -10.23
N LEU A 66 10.03 -19.94 -9.10
CA LEU A 66 10.18 -20.51 -7.75
C LEU A 66 8.83 -20.89 -7.12
N GLY A 67 7.72 -20.63 -7.81
CA GLY A 67 6.38 -21.03 -7.43
C GLY A 67 5.72 -20.17 -6.35
N VAL A 68 4.47 -20.53 -6.04
CA VAL A 68 3.66 -19.96 -4.96
C VAL A 68 3.57 -20.99 -3.82
N HIS A 69 3.93 -20.57 -2.62
CA HIS A 69 3.92 -21.41 -1.43
C HIS A 69 3.00 -20.83 -0.38
N ARG A 70 2.09 -21.64 0.16
CA ARG A 70 1.14 -21.18 1.17
C ARG A 70 1.21 -22.04 2.42
N PHE A 71 1.26 -21.38 3.58
CA PHE A 71 1.15 -22.03 4.89
C PHE A 71 0.56 -21.07 5.94
N PRO A 72 -0.03 -21.59 7.04
CA PRO A 72 -0.67 -20.73 8.03
C PRO A 72 0.30 -19.76 8.69
N MET A 73 -0.04 -18.46 8.68
CA MET A 73 0.67 -17.39 9.39
C MET A 73 -0.34 -16.52 10.16
N ARG A 74 -0.65 -16.88 11.39
CA ARG A 74 -1.57 -16.12 12.24
C ARG A 74 -1.06 -14.70 12.48
N ARG A 75 -1.95 -13.74 12.69
CA ARG A 75 -1.57 -12.34 12.97
C ARG A 75 -0.77 -12.23 14.27
N GLU A 76 -1.30 -12.81 15.34
CA GLU A 76 -0.67 -12.79 16.65
C GLU A 76 0.39 -13.90 16.78
N PRO A 77 1.38 -13.73 17.68
CA PRO A 77 2.31 -14.79 18.01
C PRO A 77 1.58 -16.06 18.44
N SER A 78 2.00 -17.21 17.92
CA SER A 78 1.35 -18.50 18.18
C SER A 78 2.37 -19.63 18.14
N ILE A 79 2.11 -20.72 18.88
CA ILE A 79 2.91 -21.95 18.83
C ILE A 79 3.00 -22.52 17.40
N THR A 80 2.00 -22.26 16.56
CA THR A 80 2.02 -22.65 15.14
C THR A 80 3.08 -21.94 14.32
N ASP A 81 3.66 -20.83 14.85
CA ASP A 81 4.75 -20.10 14.20
C ASP A 81 6.02 -20.94 14.10
N ILE A 82 6.24 -21.88 15.02
CA ILE A 82 7.37 -22.82 14.99
C ILE A 82 7.26 -23.71 13.74
N ALA A 83 6.07 -24.28 13.49
CA ALA A 83 5.83 -25.10 12.31
C ALA A 83 5.93 -24.30 11.00
N ALA A 84 5.41 -23.07 10.98
CA ALA A 84 5.53 -22.16 9.85
C ALA A 84 6.99 -21.81 9.56
N TRP A 85 7.78 -21.54 10.62
CA TRP A 85 9.19 -21.26 10.53
C TRP A 85 10.01 -22.49 10.00
N GLN A 86 9.72 -23.70 10.48
CA GLN A 86 10.35 -24.93 10.00
C GLN A 86 10.06 -25.19 8.51
N ARG A 87 8.80 -24.98 8.09
CA ARG A 87 8.40 -25.09 6.67
C ARG A 87 9.14 -24.07 5.81
N LEU A 88 9.22 -22.81 6.27
CA LEU A 88 9.95 -21.76 5.59
C LEU A 88 11.44 -22.12 5.46
N ARG A 89 12.07 -22.59 6.54
CA ARG A 89 13.47 -23.03 6.54
C ARG A 89 13.73 -24.17 5.53
N HIS A 90 12.85 -25.18 5.52
CA HIS A 90 12.92 -26.27 4.54
C HIS A 90 12.80 -25.75 3.10
N LEU A 91 11.84 -24.88 2.86
CA LEU A 91 11.61 -24.25 1.55
C LEU A 91 12.82 -23.45 1.07
N ILE A 92 13.41 -22.62 1.95
CA ILE A 92 14.63 -21.86 1.66
C ILE A 92 15.79 -22.80 1.30
N GLY A 93 15.96 -23.89 2.05
CA GLY A 93 16.99 -24.89 1.78
C GLY A 93 16.81 -25.57 0.41
N LYS A 94 15.57 -25.80 -0.01
CA LYS A 94 15.23 -26.40 -1.33
C LYS A 94 15.39 -25.39 -2.47
N LEU A 95 14.87 -24.15 -2.30
CA LEU A 95 14.83 -23.14 -3.33
C LEU A 95 16.16 -22.37 -3.47
N LYS A 96 16.97 -22.34 -2.43
CA LYS A 96 18.27 -21.63 -2.40
C LYS A 96 18.16 -20.22 -2.96
N PRO A 97 17.30 -19.33 -2.39
CA PRO A 97 17.15 -17.96 -2.87
C PRO A 97 18.41 -17.15 -2.59
N ASP A 98 18.70 -16.18 -3.48
CA ASP A 98 19.72 -15.15 -3.29
C ASP A 98 19.16 -14.00 -2.46
N VAL A 99 17.84 -13.75 -2.57
CA VAL A 99 17.14 -12.67 -1.88
C VAL A 99 15.93 -13.23 -1.12
N LEU A 100 15.88 -12.90 0.15
CA LEU A 100 14.72 -13.15 1.03
C LEU A 100 14.09 -11.79 1.37
N HIS A 101 12.93 -11.49 0.81
CA HIS A 101 12.25 -10.21 1.01
C HIS A 101 10.96 -10.36 1.83
N GLY A 102 10.98 -9.91 3.07
CA GLY A 102 9.83 -9.91 3.96
C GLY A 102 9.02 -8.63 3.90
N HIS A 103 7.70 -8.75 3.72
CA HIS A 103 6.77 -7.64 3.62
C HIS A 103 5.82 -7.61 4.82
N GLY A 104 5.85 -6.49 5.57
CA GLY A 104 5.08 -6.32 6.80
C GLY A 104 5.69 -7.06 8.00
N ALA A 105 5.08 -6.91 9.17
CA ALA A 105 5.68 -7.32 10.46
C ALA A 105 6.04 -8.82 10.53
N LYS A 106 5.06 -9.73 10.40
CA LYS A 106 5.30 -11.16 10.66
C LYS A 106 6.20 -11.84 9.63
N PRO A 107 5.98 -11.68 8.31
CA PRO A 107 6.92 -12.21 7.31
C PRO A 107 8.31 -11.60 7.44
N GLY A 108 8.39 -10.30 7.76
CA GLY A 108 9.65 -9.63 8.05
C GLY A 108 10.39 -10.23 9.24
N ILE A 109 9.70 -10.60 10.33
CA ILE A 109 10.29 -11.31 11.46
C ILE A 109 10.82 -12.67 11.01
N PHE A 110 10.01 -13.46 10.30
CA PHE A 110 10.41 -14.79 9.85
C PHE A 110 11.65 -14.76 8.97
N ILE A 111 11.69 -13.87 7.97
CA ILE A 111 12.84 -13.73 7.07
C ILE A 111 14.10 -13.30 7.83
N ARG A 112 13.99 -12.34 8.74
CA ARG A 112 15.12 -11.82 9.51
C ARG A 112 15.65 -12.81 10.57
N LEU A 113 14.80 -13.73 11.05
CA LEU A 113 15.21 -14.83 11.95
C LEU A 113 15.78 -16.04 11.19
N MET A 114 15.70 -16.08 9.84
CA MET A 114 16.31 -17.15 9.09
C MET A 114 17.84 -17.07 9.15
N ALA A 115 18.43 -17.88 10.02
CA ALA A 115 19.84 -18.21 9.96
C ALA A 115 20.03 -19.29 8.88
N GLY A 116 19.94 -18.92 7.63
CA GLY A 116 19.93 -19.93 6.60
C GLY A 116 20.46 -19.46 5.26
N GLY A 117 21.59 -19.97 4.89
CA GLY A 117 22.32 -19.57 3.70
C GLY A 117 23.17 -18.33 3.96
N LYS A 118 24.46 -18.53 4.16
CA LYS A 118 25.44 -17.43 4.35
C LYS A 118 25.46 -16.46 3.18
N ASP A 119 24.73 -16.77 2.09
CA ASP A 119 24.77 -16.05 0.82
C ASP A 119 23.52 -15.23 0.52
N ALA A 120 22.34 -15.53 1.08
CA ALA A 120 21.12 -14.79 0.80
C ALA A 120 21.09 -13.44 1.56
N ILE A 121 20.77 -12.34 0.85
CA ILE A 121 20.47 -11.06 1.51
C ILE A 121 19.05 -11.07 2.10
N ARG A 122 18.90 -10.43 3.27
CA ARG A 122 17.62 -10.28 3.97
C ARG A 122 17.13 -8.85 3.82
N VAL A 123 16.02 -8.73 3.11
CA VAL A 123 15.39 -7.46 2.78
C VAL A 123 14.08 -7.32 3.54
N TYR A 124 13.81 -6.15 4.04
CA TYR A 124 12.60 -5.87 4.79
C TYR A 124 11.90 -4.58 4.34
N THR A 125 10.61 -4.71 4.00
CA THR A 125 9.70 -3.59 3.76
C THR A 125 8.59 -3.60 4.82
N PRO A 126 8.55 -2.64 5.77
CA PRO A 126 7.60 -2.63 6.88
C PRO A 126 6.13 -2.43 6.47
N HIS A 127 5.85 -1.63 5.44
CA HIS A 127 4.48 -1.25 5.00
C HIS A 127 3.58 -0.75 6.14
N GLY A 128 4.13 0.03 7.04
CA GLY A 128 3.41 0.52 8.21
C GLY A 128 3.18 -0.52 9.32
N GLY A 129 2.82 -1.73 9.01
CA GLY A 129 2.69 -2.95 9.84
C GLY A 129 2.70 -2.75 11.37
N SER A 130 3.82 -3.13 12.02
CA SER A 130 4.05 -2.97 13.46
C SER A 130 4.16 -1.50 13.93
N LEU A 131 4.38 -0.55 13.01
CA LEU A 131 4.57 0.87 13.32
C LEU A 131 3.26 1.61 13.67
N HIS A 132 2.09 0.99 13.45
CA HIS A 132 0.81 1.58 13.82
C HIS A 132 0.46 1.43 15.31
N TYR A 133 1.19 0.60 16.07
CA TYR A 133 0.93 0.44 17.49
C TYR A 133 1.61 1.55 18.30
N PRO A 134 0.85 2.33 19.12
CA PRO A 134 1.41 3.38 19.95
C PRO A 134 2.43 2.81 20.96
N LEU A 135 3.58 3.49 21.12
CA LEU A 135 4.66 3.05 22.01
C LEU A 135 4.27 2.98 23.49
N ASN A 136 3.26 3.74 23.91
CA ASN A 136 2.71 3.73 25.27
C ASN A 136 1.84 2.50 25.57
N THR A 137 1.68 1.58 24.60
CA THR A 137 0.99 0.31 24.79
C THR A 137 1.99 -0.84 24.94
N LEU A 138 1.63 -1.87 25.73
CA LEU A 138 2.47 -3.08 25.90
C LEU A 138 2.77 -3.72 24.54
N LYS A 139 1.79 -3.74 23.64
CA LYS A 139 1.91 -4.29 22.29
C LYS A 139 2.90 -3.46 21.43
N GLY A 140 2.79 -2.13 21.47
CA GLY A 140 3.70 -1.24 20.75
C GLY A 140 5.14 -1.33 21.27
N ALA A 141 5.33 -1.36 22.59
CA ALA A 141 6.64 -1.53 23.19
C ALA A 141 7.28 -2.88 22.85
N PHE A 142 6.47 -3.97 22.83
CA PHE A 142 6.94 -5.30 22.45
C PHE A 142 7.40 -5.34 20.98
N TYR A 143 6.57 -4.87 20.05
CA TYR A 143 6.94 -4.87 18.63
C TYR A 143 8.13 -3.95 18.33
N SER A 144 8.22 -2.78 18.97
CA SER A 144 9.37 -1.88 18.80
C SER A 144 10.68 -2.53 19.27
N ARG A 145 10.66 -3.23 20.42
CA ARG A 145 11.84 -3.97 20.91
C ARG A 145 12.24 -5.12 19.97
N LEU A 146 11.25 -5.87 19.49
CA LEU A 146 11.46 -6.97 18.54
C LEU A 146 12.06 -6.46 17.22
N GLU A 147 11.49 -5.39 16.66
CA GLU A 147 11.99 -4.73 15.45
C GLU A 147 13.44 -4.26 15.65
N ARG A 148 13.75 -3.64 16.79
CA ARG A 148 15.10 -3.18 17.14
C ARG A 148 16.10 -4.33 17.24
N GLY A 149 15.70 -5.45 17.85
CA GLY A 149 16.53 -6.65 17.94
C GLY A 149 16.86 -7.28 16.59
N LEU A 150 15.95 -7.14 15.63
CA LEU A 150 16.10 -7.70 14.27
C LEU A 150 16.84 -6.79 13.28
N MET A 151 17.20 -5.56 13.68
CA MET A 151 17.90 -4.62 12.77
C MET A 151 19.24 -5.19 12.26
N ASN A 152 20.01 -5.84 13.14
CA ASN A 152 21.32 -6.45 12.77
C ASN A 152 21.16 -7.63 11.79
N ASN A 153 19.96 -8.17 11.68
CA ASN A 153 19.65 -9.29 10.80
C ASN A 153 19.03 -8.83 9.47
N THR A 154 19.16 -7.56 9.14
CA THR A 154 18.56 -6.96 7.92
C THR A 154 19.66 -6.31 7.12
N ASP A 155 19.89 -6.78 5.92
CA ASP A 155 20.92 -6.24 5.02
C ASP A 155 20.42 -4.97 4.30
N LEU A 156 19.10 -4.93 3.99
CA LEU A 156 18.47 -3.82 3.29
C LEU A 156 17.07 -3.54 3.85
N PHE A 157 16.84 -2.31 4.21
CA PHE A 157 15.51 -1.76 4.48
C PHE A 157 15.02 -1.01 3.24
N LEU A 158 13.88 -1.42 2.71
CA LEU A 158 13.15 -0.73 1.65
C LEU A 158 11.90 -0.09 2.25
N PHE A 159 11.79 1.23 2.12
CA PHE A 159 10.62 1.98 2.55
C PHE A 159 9.88 2.50 1.31
N GLU A 160 8.56 2.39 1.32
CA GLU A 160 7.70 2.87 0.25
C GLU A 160 7.53 4.40 0.25
N SER A 161 8.02 5.09 1.31
CA SER A 161 7.97 6.55 1.46
C SER A 161 9.03 7.04 2.45
N GLY A 162 9.38 8.31 2.37
CA GLY A 162 10.16 9.00 3.40
C GLY A 162 9.42 9.01 4.73
N TYR A 163 8.10 9.22 4.71
CA TYR A 163 7.25 9.13 5.90
C TYR A 163 7.37 7.77 6.60
N ALA A 164 7.34 6.66 5.85
CA ALA A 164 7.48 5.32 6.44
C ALA A 164 8.87 5.13 7.08
N ARG A 165 9.93 5.59 6.40
CA ARG A 165 11.31 5.59 6.92
C ARG A 165 11.41 6.40 8.22
N ASP A 166 10.93 7.63 8.23
CA ASP A 166 11.05 8.54 9.38
C ASP A 166 10.19 8.04 10.56
N THR A 167 9.04 7.45 10.28
CA THR A 167 8.21 6.78 11.29
C THR A 167 8.92 5.57 11.88
N TYR A 168 9.58 4.75 11.06
CA TYR A 168 10.38 3.64 11.55
C TYR A 168 11.52 4.13 12.45
N GLN A 169 12.26 5.14 12.02
CA GLN A 169 13.36 5.72 12.81
C GLN A 169 12.89 6.25 14.17
N ARG A 170 11.75 6.93 14.18
CA ARG A 170 11.16 7.47 15.42
C ARG A 170 10.69 6.38 16.38
N ILE A 171 10.07 5.31 15.90
CA ILE A 171 9.43 4.27 16.71
C ILE A 171 10.42 3.18 17.11
N VAL A 172 11.28 2.77 16.19
CA VAL A 172 12.18 1.62 16.35
C VAL A 172 13.61 2.08 16.56
N GLY A 173 14.07 3.06 15.81
CA GLY A 173 15.43 3.59 15.80
C GLY A 173 16.04 3.56 14.39
N THR A 174 17.24 4.12 14.24
CA THR A 174 17.94 4.19 12.96
C THR A 174 18.29 2.79 12.46
N PRO A 175 17.86 2.39 11.24
CA PRO A 175 18.24 1.11 10.63
C PRO A 175 19.76 0.93 10.57
N LYS A 176 20.24 -0.28 10.84
CA LYS A 176 21.68 -0.61 10.82
C LYS A 176 22.15 -1.17 9.48
N GLY A 177 21.23 -1.69 8.64
CA GLY A 177 21.49 -2.09 7.28
C GLY A 177 21.36 -0.92 6.28
N LEU A 178 21.55 -1.23 5.00
CA LEU A 178 21.30 -0.24 3.95
C LEU A 178 19.84 0.23 3.97
N VAL A 179 19.63 1.50 3.64
CA VAL A 179 18.29 2.11 3.56
C VAL A 179 18.06 2.69 2.17
N ARG A 180 16.91 2.36 1.57
CA ARG A 180 16.42 2.95 0.33
C ARG A 180 14.94 3.29 0.47
N CYS A 181 14.54 4.44 -0.08
CA CYS A 181 13.14 4.76 -0.32
C CYS A 181 12.83 4.43 -1.79
N VAL A 182 11.82 3.58 -2.01
CA VAL A 182 11.37 3.16 -3.33
C VAL A 182 9.86 3.27 -3.35
N PHE A 183 9.35 4.28 -4.01
CA PHE A 183 7.92 4.57 -4.07
C PHE A 183 7.13 3.43 -4.73
N ASN A 184 5.88 3.26 -4.30
CA ASN A 184 4.93 2.42 -5.02
C ASN A 184 4.75 2.94 -6.45
N GLY A 185 4.55 2.04 -7.40
CA GLY A 185 4.40 2.40 -8.80
C GLY A 185 3.17 1.77 -9.44
N VAL A 186 2.66 2.43 -10.46
CA VAL A 186 1.51 2.00 -11.28
C VAL A 186 1.98 1.55 -12.65
N THR A 187 1.21 0.65 -13.28
CA THR A 187 1.47 0.09 -14.61
C THR A 187 1.11 1.09 -15.71
N ALA A 188 1.58 0.84 -16.94
CA ALA A 188 1.37 1.75 -18.06
C ALA A 188 -0.12 1.93 -18.42
N ASP A 189 -0.92 0.87 -18.32
CA ASP A 189 -2.37 0.88 -18.59
C ASP A 189 -3.17 1.70 -17.57
N GLU A 190 -2.63 1.99 -16.41
CA GLU A 190 -3.27 2.84 -15.42
C GLU A 190 -3.22 4.34 -15.80
N PHE A 191 -2.38 4.70 -16.75
CA PHE A 191 -2.36 6.03 -17.34
C PHE A 191 -3.44 6.25 -18.42
N ASP A 192 -4.15 5.20 -18.84
CA ASP A 192 -5.23 5.37 -19.81
C ASP A 192 -6.34 6.26 -19.24
N PRO A 193 -6.92 7.16 -20.03
CA PRO A 193 -8.01 8.01 -19.59
C PRO A 193 -9.20 7.20 -19.09
N ILE A 194 -9.90 7.74 -18.10
CA ILE A 194 -11.16 7.17 -17.60
C ILE A 194 -12.32 8.06 -18.06
N VAL A 195 -13.24 7.46 -18.78
CA VAL A 195 -14.49 8.14 -19.15
C VAL A 195 -15.41 8.14 -17.94
N ARG A 196 -15.89 9.34 -17.58
CA ARG A 196 -16.88 9.51 -16.50
C ARG A 196 -18.20 8.84 -16.93
N ALA A 197 -18.79 8.11 -16.00
CA ALA A 197 -20.09 7.47 -16.22
C ALA A 197 -21.24 8.52 -16.20
N ASP A 198 -22.30 8.28 -16.95
CA ASP A 198 -23.46 9.17 -17.00
C ASP A 198 -24.17 9.30 -15.65
N ASP A 199 -24.07 8.28 -14.79
CA ASP A 199 -24.62 8.23 -13.44
C ASP A 199 -23.63 8.70 -12.36
N ALA A 200 -22.56 9.41 -12.74
CA ALA A 200 -21.54 9.86 -11.80
C ALA A 200 -22.10 10.91 -10.82
N THR A 201 -21.80 10.71 -9.54
CA THR A 201 -22.10 11.65 -8.45
C THR A 201 -21.11 12.81 -8.42
N ASP A 202 -21.37 13.83 -7.61
CA ASP A 202 -20.43 14.95 -7.42
C ASP A 202 -19.14 14.50 -6.77
N VAL A 203 -19.24 13.61 -5.78
CA VAL A 203 -18.12 13.09 -5.00
C VAL A 203 -18.07 11.58 -5.08
N VAL A 204 -16.87 11.01 -5.15
CA VAL A 204 -16.65 9.57 -5.01
C VAL A 204 -15.56 9.28 -3.98
N TYR A 205 -15.78 8.26 -3.19
CA TYR A 205 -14.77 7.61 -2.35
C TYR A 205 -14.49 6.22 -2.94
N VAL A 206 -13.22 5.85 -3.04
CA VAL A 206 -12.78 4.51 -3.48
C VAL A 206 -11.77 3.96 -2.48
N GLY A 207 -12.14 2.90 -1.76
CA GLY A 207 -11.24 2.31 -0.76
C GLY A 207 -11.93 1.31 0.16
N GLU A 208 -11.11 0.65 0.99
CA GLU A 208 -11.59 -0.26 2.02
C GLU A 208 -12.28 0.54 3.15
N PHE A 209 -13.42 0.05 3.64
CA PHE A 209 -14.13 0.67 4.77
C PHE A 209 -13.49 0.25 6.09
N ARG A 210 -12.41 0.93 6.42
CA ARG A 210 -11.66 0.81 7.67
C ARG A 210 -11.44 2.19 8.26
N HIS A 211 -11.40 2.27 9.57
CA HIS A 211 -11.23 3.54 10.31
C HIS A 211 -10.08 4.40 9.78
N ILE A 212 -8.94 3.79 9.51
CA ILE A 212 -7.77 4.53 8.99
C ILE A 212 -7.98 5.14 7.60
N LYS A 213 -8.98 4.68 6.84
CA LYS A 213 -9.30 5.19 5.49
C LYS A 213 -10.30 6.33 5.49
N GLY A 214 -11.06 6.51 6.57
CA GLY A 214 -11.87 7.71 6.84
C GLY A 214 -13.13 7.86 5.98
N ALA A 215 -13.75 6.77 5.49
CA ALA A 215 -14.99 6.85 4.72
C ALA A 215 -16.13 7.53 5.49
N ASP A 216 -16.18 7.36 6.81
CA ASP A 216 -17.08 8.05 7.73
C ASP A 216 -16.92 9.58 7.70
N LEU A 217 -15.69 10.09 7.56
CA LEU A 217 -15.42 11.53 7.48
C LEU A 217 -15.99 12.16 6.20
N VAL A 218 -16.04 11.41 5.08
CA VAL A 218 -16.66 11.92 3.85
C VAL A 218 -18.16 12.06 4.03
N VAL A 219 -18.81 11.13 4.74
CA VAL A 219 -20.23 11.20 5.06
C VAL A 219 -20.53 12.43 5.93
N ASP A 220 -19.70 12.68 6.95
CA ASP A 220 -19.85 13.88 7.80
C ASP A 220 -19.65 15.18 7.00
N ALA A 221 -18.66 15.22 6.09
CA ALA A 221 -18.45 16.40 5.23
C ALA A 221 -19.62 16.65 4.27
N VAL A 222 -20.22 15.59 3.72
CA VAL A 222 -21.42 15.68 2.89
C VAL A 222 -22.61 16.17 3.71
N ALA A 223 -22.79 15.68 4.94
CA ALA A 223 -23.85 16.15 5.85
C ALA A 223 -23.73 17.66 6.13
N GLN A 224 -22.49 18.13 6.38
CA GLN A 224 -22.24 19.57 6.59
C GLN A 224 -22.58 20.38 5.35
N LEU A 225 -22.19 19.93 4.14
CA LEU A 225 -22.51 20.63 2.90
C LEU A 225 -24.04 20.72 2.67
N HIS A 226 -24.80 19.69 3.01
CA HIS A 226 -26.27 19.72 2.96
C HIS A 226 -26.85 20.75 3.95
N ALA A 227 -26.31 20.76 5.18
CA ALA A 227 -26.74 21.74 6.21
C ALA A 227 -26.41 23.19 5.79
N ASP A 228 -25.31 23.41 5.06
CA ASP A 228 -24.88 24.71 4.53
C ASP A 228 -25.62 25.14 3.24
N GLY A 229 -26.64 24.38 2.83
CA GLY A 229 -27.41 24.65 1.61
C GLY A 229 -26.65 24.40 0.29
N LYS A 230 -25.60 23.60 0.34
CA LYS A 230 -24.77 23.19 -0.81
C LYS A 230 -24.87 21.68 -1.03
N PRO A 231 -26.06 21.11 -1.33
CA PRO A 231 -26.24 19.66 -1.41
C PRO A 231 -25.36 19.05 -2.50
N VAL A 232 -24.67 17.97 -2.17
CA VAL A 232 -23.85 17.18 -3.08
C VAL A 232 -24.21 15.67 -2.97
N THR A 233 -24.00 14.94 -4.05
CA THR A 233 -24.20 13.50 -4.12
C THR A 233 -22.88 12.75 -3.94
N LEU A 234 -22.93 11.57 -3.28
CA LEU A 234 -21.75 10.77 -2.94
C LEU A 234 -21.91 9.33 -3.40
N THR A 235 -20.90 8.78 -4.07
CA THR A 235 -20.74 7.35 -4.30
C THR A 235 -19.65 6.79 -3.38
N LEU A 236 -19.99 5.78 -2.59
CA LEU A 236 -19.05 5.01 -1.76
C LEU A 236 -18.75 3.68 -2.44
N ALA A 237 -17.53 3.53 -2.96
CA ALA A 237 -17.04 2.36 -3.65
C ALA A 237 -16.03 1.61 -2.77
N GLY A 238 -16.45 0.51 -2.18
CA GLY A 238 -15.61 -0.27 -1.27
C GLY A 238 -16.41 -1.27 -0.45
N ASP A 239 -15.66 -1.94 0.43
CA ASP A 239 -16.16 -2.91 1.39
C ASP A 239 -15.23 -2.93 2.60
N GLY A 240 -15.67 -3.41 3.76
CA GLY A 240 -14.83 -3.53 4.94
C GLY A 240 -15.61 -3.59 6.24
N GLU A 241 -14.87 -3.67 7.35
CA GLU A 241 -15.40 -3.88 8.69
C GLU A 241 -16.33 -2.74 9.16
N GLU A 242 -16.22 -1.52 8.60
CA GLU A 242 -17.05 -0.37 8.96
C GLU A 242 -18.29 -0.18 8.07
N MET A 243 -18.56 -1.09 7.11
CA MET A 243 -19.67 -0.95 6.16
C MET A 243 -21.01 -0.65 6.85
N GLU A 244 -21.37 -1.45 7.85
CA GLU A 244 -22.67 -1.31 8.53
C GLU A 244 -22.71 -0.04 9.40
N ALA A 245 -21.61 0.35 10.02
CA ALA A 245 -21.51 1.59 10.77
C ALA A 245 -21.70 2.83 9.89
N ILE A 246 -21.09 2.81 8.67
CA ILE A 246 -21.21 3.90 7.70
C ILE A 246 -22.63 3.98 7.13
N LYS A 247 -23.29 2.85 6.85
CA LYS A 247 -24.71 2.84 6.44
C LYS A 247 -25.61 3.45 7.53
N ALA A 248 -25.44 3.02 8.78
CA ALA A 248 -26.19 3.59 9.91
C ALA A 248 -25.92 5.09 10.10
N GLN A 249 -24.70 5.57 9.82
CA GLN A 249 -24.35 6.99 9.83
C GLN A 249 -25.11 7.76 8.74
N VAL A 250 -25.15 7.23 7.51
CA VAL A 250 -25.90 7.83 6.39
C VAL A 250 -27.39 7.95 6.72
N GLU A 251 -28.00 6.91 7.29
CA GLU A 251 -29.40 6.92 7.72
C GLU A 251 -29.66 7.95 8.83
N ARG A 252 -28.84 7.96 9.88
CA ARG A 252 -28.95 8.89 11.00
C ARG A 252 -28.85 10.36 10.57
N LEU A 253 -28.03 10.63 9.55
CA LEU A 253 -27.83 11.99 9.01
C LEU A 253 -28.84 12.35 7.91
N GLY A 254 -29.81 11.45 7.58
CA GLY A 254 -30.85 11.69 6.57
C GLY A 254 -30.33 11.73 5.13
N LEU A 255 -29.18 11.14 4.85
CA LEU A 255 -28.47 11.24 3.56
C LEU A 255 -28.75 10.07 2.60
N THR A 256 -29.72 9.21 2.88
CA THR A 256 -30.05 8.02 2.05
C THR A 256 -30.39 8.37 0.61
N HIS A 257 -30.92 9.57 0.36
CA HIS A 257 -31.26 10.07 -0.97
C HIS A 257 -30.03 10.60 -1.75
N ALA A 258 -28.92 10.91 -1.07
CA ALA A 258 -27.73 11.54 -1.64
C ALA A 258 -26.50 10.61 -1.68
N VAL A 259 -26.50 9.51 -0.90
CA VAL A 259 -25.36 8.58 -0.78
C VAL A 259 -25.69 7.23 -1.37
N ARG A 260 -24.85 6.77 -2.28
CA ARG A 260 -24.97 5.47 -2.94
C ARG A 260 -23.77 4.57 -2.61
N PHE A 261 -24.05 3.34 -2.21
CA PHE A 261 -23.05 2.29 -2.01
C PHE A 261 -23.03 1.37 -3.24
N ILE A 262 -21.85 1.13 -3.81
CA ILE A 262 -21.69 0.25 -4.99
C ILE A 262 -20.85 -0.99 -4.70
N GLY A 263 -20.48 -1.20 -3.42
CA GLY A 263 -19.69 -2.35 -2.99
C GLY A 263 -18.24 -2.29 -3.49
N HIS A 264 -17.56 -3.42 -3.38
CA HIS A 264 -16.19 -3.53 -3.87
C HIS A 264 -16.15 -3.60 -5.40
N VAL A 265 -15.40 -2.69 -6.00
CA VAL A 265 -15.20 -2.60 -7.44
C VAL A 265 -13.72 -2.41 -7.78
N LYS A 266 -13.33 -2.62 -9.04
CA LYS A 266 -12.00 -2.22 -9.51
C LYS A 266 -11.85 -0.70 -9.37
N PRO A 267 -10.69 -0.17 -8.92
CA PRO A 267 -10.52 1.27 -8.68
C PRO A 267 -10.92 2.14 -9.88
N ARG A 268 -10.50 1.78 -11.08
CA ARG A 268 -10.84 2.52 -12.32
C ARG A 268 -12.34 2.64 -12.57
N TYR A 269 -13.13 1.58 -12.28
CA TYR A 269 -14.58 1.67 -12.33
C TYR A 269 -15.14 2.60 -11.24
N GLY A 270 -14.59 2.49 -10.02
CA GLY A 270 -14.94 3.42 -8.93
C GLY A 270 -14.69 4.87 -9.31
N PHE A 271 -13.52 5.18 -9.87
CA PHE A 271 -13.17 6.54 -10.30
C PHE A 271 -14.13 7.11 -11.35
N SER A 272 -14.70 6.29 -12.22
CA SER A 272 -15.69 6.77 -13.21
C SER A 272 -17.01 7.23 -12.57
N LYS A 273 -17.28 6.86 -11.31
CA LYS A 273 -18.56 7.11 -10.63
C LYS A 273 -18.64 8.44 -9.89
N GLY A 274 -17.65 9.30 -10.02
CA GLY A 274 -17.67 10.63 -9.41
C GLY A 274 -16.97 11.69 -10.25
N ARG A 275 -17.35 12.95 -10.01
CA ARG A 275 -16.69 14.13 -10.60
C ARG A 275 -15.40 14.48 -9.86
N LEU A 276 -15.38 14.24 -8.55
CA LEU A 276 -14.28 14.54 -7.64
C LEU A 276 -14.00 13.33 -6.74
N LEU A 277 -12.80 12.79 -6.79
CA LEU A 277 -12.36 11.76 -5.83
C LEU A 277 -11.92 12.42 -4.53
N VAL A 278 -12.39 11.90 -3.40
CA VAL A 278 -11.96 12.33 -2.06
C VAL A 278 -11.21 11.19 -1.37
N VAL A 279 -10.01 11.49 -0.87
CA VAL A 279 -9.19 10.53 -0.10
C VAL A 279 -8.98 11.08 1.33
N PRO A 280 -9.86 10.70 2.27
CA PRO A 280 -9.95 11.27 3.62
C PRO A 280 -9.09 10.52 4.65
N SER A 281 -8.10 9.77 4.22
CA SER A 281 -7.33 8.87 5.09
C SER A 281 -6.86 9.55 6.37
N ARG A 282 -6.99 8.86 7.51
CA ARG A 282 -6.41 9.26 8.80
C ARG A 282 -4.93 8.91 8.91
N ALA A 283 -4.53 7.84 8.22
CA ALA A 283 -3.13 7.43 8.11
C ALA A 283 -2.93 6.56 6.86
N ASP A 284 -1.91 6.86 6.08
CA ASP A 284 -1.53 6.08 4.90
C ASP A 284 -0.06 6.34 4.55
N SER A 285 0.74 5.30 4.35
CA SER A 285 2.17 5.49 4.10
C SER A 285 2.48 5.82 2.63
N MET A 286 1.79 5.18 1.68
CA MET A 286 1.91 5.43 0.24
C MET A 286 0.71 4.80 -0.48
N PRO A 287 -0.48 5.46 -0.47
CA PRO A 287 -1.72 4.87 -0.94
C PRO A 287 -1.76 4.72 -2.47
N TYR A 288 -1.99 3.51 -2.93
CA TYR A 288 -2.16 3.21 -4.35
C TYR A 288 -3.30 4.00 -4.98
N VAL A 289 -4.43 4.14 -4.28
CA VAL A 289 -5.60 4.87 -4.80
C VAL A 289 -5.27 6.31 -5.22
N VAL A 290 -4.34 6.97 -4.51
CA VAL A 290 -3.88 8.33 -4.85
C VAL A 290 -2.99 8.31 -6.09
N ILE A 291 -2.08 7.33 -6.18
CA ILE A 291 -1.18 7.19 -7.33
C ILE A 291 -1.99 6.82 -8.58
N GLU A 292 -2.90 5.84 -8.48
CA GLU A 292 -3.80 5.38 -9.56
C GLU A 292 -4.68 6.51 -10.09
N ALA A 293 -5.32 7.25 -9.20
CA ALA A 293 -6.20 8.35 -9.59
C ALA A 293 -5.44 9.48 -10.30
N ASN A 294 -4.26 9.84 -9.78
CA ASN A 294 -3.40 10.84 -10.42
C ASN A 294 -2.85 10.34 -11.77
N ALA A 295 -2.46 9.06 -11.89
CA ALA A 295 -2.05 8.47 -13.16
C ALA A 295 -3.15 8.56 -14.23
N ALA A 296 -4.39 8.29 -13.84
CA ALA A 296 -5.55 8.41 -14.73
C ALA A 296 -6.02 9.87 -14.96
N GLY A 297 -5.40 10.86 -14.30
CA GLY A 297 -5.77 12.27 -14.41
C GLY A 297 -7.13 12.62 -13.79
N ILE A 298 -7.51 11.91 -12.73
CA ILE A 298 -8.78 12.09 -12.02
C ILE A 298 -8.70 13.32 -11.12
N PRO A 299 -9.65 14.28 -11.21
CA PRO A 299 -9.80 15.36 -10.26
C PRO A 299 -9.94 14.81 -8.84
N MET A 300 -9.06 15.24 -7.93
CA MET A 300 -9.08 14.73 -6.56
C MET A 300 -8.65 15.76 -5.52
N ILE A 301 -9.10 15.53 -4.29
CA ILE A 301 -8.59 16.12 -3.06
C ILE A 301 -8.22 15.02 -2.07
N ALA A 302 -7.24 15.27 -1.22
CA ALA A 302 -6.77 14.28 -0.26
C ALA A 302 -6.37 14.92 1.07
N ALA A 303 -6.40 14.13 2.14
CA ALA A 303 -5.93 14.56 3.44
C ALA A 303 -4.39 14.66 3.47
N ASN A 304 -3.88 15.65 4.20
CA ASN A 304 -2.44 15.85 4.43
C ASN A 304 -1.92 14.87 5.48
N VAL A 305 -1.76 13.60 5.11
CA VAL A 305 -1.29 12.54 6.01
C VAL A 305 -0.28 11.63 5.33
N GLY A 306 0.61 11.08 6.14
CA GLY A 306 1.51 10.01 5.72
C GLY A 306 2.40 10.39 4.55
N GLY A 307 2.46 9.53 3.54
CA GLY A 307 3.20 9.75 2.30
C GLY A 307 2.39 10.46 1.21
N ILE A 308 1.12 10.86 1.46
CA ILE A 308 0.31 11.58 0.47
C ILE A 308 0.99 12.88 0.02
N PRO A 309 1.57 13.71 0.92
CA PRO A 309 2.34 14.90 0.51
C PRO A 309 3.51 14.58 -0.43
N GLU A 310 4.16 13.42 -0.29
CA GLU A 310 5.25 13.00 -1.17
C GLU A 310 4.75 12.69 -2.59
N ILE A 311 3.52 12.15 -2.73
CA ILE A 311 2.88 11.95 -4.03
C ILE A 311 2.57 13.29 -4.69
N PHE A 312 2.02 14.24 -3.93
CA PHE A 312 1.64 15.57 -4.44
C PHE A 312 2.85 16.47 -4.72
N GLY A 313 3.98 16.30 -4.00
CA GLY A 313 5.18 17.12 -4.16
C GLY A 313 4.89 18.61 -3.96
N GLU A 314 5.21 19.44 -4.95
CA GLU A 314 4.98 20.90 -4.90
C GLU A 314 3.49 21.29 -4.84
N ARG A 315 2.57 20.36 -5.09
CA ARG A 315 1.12 20.56 -4.99
C ARG A 315 0.54 20.12 -3.64
N ALA A 316 1.38 19.87 -2.63
CA ALA A 316 0.93 19.48 -1.29
C ALA A 316 0.13 20.58 -0.58
N ASP A 317 0.21 21.84 -1.03
CA ASP A 317 -0.64 22.96 -0.62
C ASP A 317 -2.13 22.74 -0.91
N ALA A 318 -2.45 21.83 -1.85
CA ALA A 318 -3.83 21.46 -2.18
C ALA A 318 -4.44 20.37 -1.28
N LEU A 319 -3.70 19.91 -0.27
CA LEU A 319 -4.16 18.90 0.69
C LEU A 319 -4.93 19.56 1.84
N PHE A 320 -6.02 18.92 2.27
CA PHE A 320 -6.79 19.43 3.41
C PHE A 320 -6.30 18.82 4.75
N ALA A 321 -6.62 19.51 5.85
CA ALA A 321 -6.26 19.05 7.19
C ALA A 321 -6.92 17.71 7.52
N PRO A 322 -6.17 16.71 8.06
CA PRO A 322 -6.73 15.41 8.41
C PRO A 322 -7.69 15.50 9.60
N ASN A 323 -8.60 14.53 9.69
CA ASN A 323 -9.61 14.43 10.75
C ASN A 323 -10.46 15.68 10.95
N ALA A 324 -10.66 16.45 9.88
CA ALA A 324 -11.38 17.73 9.89
C ALA A 324 -12.50 17.70 8.83
N PRO A 325 -13.69 17.16 9.14
CA PRO A 325 -14.82 17.10 8.18
C PRO A 325 -15.18 18.48 7.61
N GLY A 326 -15.12 19.55 8.42
CA GLY A 326 -15.36 20.92 7.96
C GLY A 326 -14.35 21.37 6.91
N ALA A 327 -13.04 21.20 7.14
CA ALA A 327 -12.03 21.51 6.14
C ALA A 327 -12.19 20.67 4.86
N MET A 328 -12.64 19.44 4.99
CA MET A 328 -12.96 18.59 3.85
C MET A 328 -14.19 19.08 3.09
N ALA A 329 -15.26 19.50 3.79
CA ALA A 329 -16.45 20.10 3.19
C ALA A 329 -16.11 21.35 2.38
N ASP A 330 -15.30 22.26 2.94
CA ASP A 330 -14.81 23.45 2.26
C ASP A 330 -13.97 23.09 1.02
N ALA A 331 -13.09 22.10 1.13
CA ALA A 331 -12.27 21.63 0.01
C ALA A 331 -13.13 21.01 -1.10
N ILE A 332 -14.17 20.22 -0.77
CA ILE A 332 -15.13 19.67 -1.73
C ILE A 332 -15.87 20.79 -2.43
N ALA A 333 -16.45 21.74 -1.69
CA ALA A 333 -17.18 22.87 -2.25
C ALA A 333 -16.31 23.69 -3.21
N THR A 334 -15.11 24.03 -2.78
CA THR A 334 -14.13 24.79 -3.58
C THR A 334 -13.75 24.04 -4.85
N ALA A 335 -13.49 22.72 -4.76
CA ALA A 335 -13.11 21.91 -5.89
C ALA A 335 -14.24 21.79 -6.93
N LEU A 336 -15.48 21.62 -6.49
CA LEU A 336 -16.65 21.52 -7.37
C LEU A 336 -17.00 22.86 -8.03
N GLN A 337 -16.74 23.99 -7.37
CA GLN A 337 -16.92 25.33 -7.94
C GLN A 337 -15.80 25.70 -8.93
N ASN A 338 -14.62 25.11 -8.82
CA ASN A 338 -13.45 25.41 -9.65
C ASN A 338 -12.92 24.17 -10.40
N PRO A 339 -13.74 23.51 -11.24
CA PRO A 339 -13.39 22.23 -11.86
C PRO A 339 -12.15 22.34 -12.76
N ASP A 340 -11.95 23.45 -13.46
CA ASP A 340 -10.80 23.67 -14.35
C ASP A 340 -9.47 23.72 -13.56
N VAL A 341 -9.46 24.32 -12.37
CA VAL A 341 -8.29 24.39 -11.49
C VAL A 341 -7.92 22.98 -11.01
N VAL A 342 -8.92 22.21 -10.58
CA VAL A 342 -8.68 20.83 -10.11
C VAL A 342 -8.24 19.95 -11.26
N GLN A 343 -8.81 20.11 -12.46
CA GLN A 343 -8.40 19.35 -13.65
C GLN A 343 -6.98 19.73 -14.12
N ALA A 344 -6.61 21.00 -14.05
CA ALA A 344 -5.25 21.44 -14.36
C ALA A 344 -4.24 20.83 -13.37
N ARG A 345 -4.58 20.79 -12.06
CA ARG A 345 -3.77 20.11 -11.04
C ARG A 345 -3.66 18.62 -11.32
N ALA A 346 -4.75 17.93 -11.67
CA ALA A 346 -4.73 16.52 -12.00
C ALA A 346 -3.78 16.21 -13.18
N ARG A 347 -3.74 17.06 -14.22
CA ARG A 347 -2.77 16.94 -15.33
C ARG A 347 -1.33 17.07 -14.86
N SER A 348 -1.01 18.09 -14.05
CA SER A 348 0.34 18.28 -13.48
C SER A 348 0.76 17.11 -12.59
N LEU A 349 -0.14 16.58 -11.76
CA LEU A 349 0.13 15.41 -10.94
C LEU A 349 0.33 14.15 -11.77
N ARG A 350 -0.42 13.96 -12.84
CA ARG A 350 -0.24 12.83 -13.77
C ARG A 350 1.18 12.80 -14.36
N GLU A 351 1.74 13.94 -14.76
CA GLU A 351 3.12 14.05 -15.25
C GLU A 351 4.12 13.63 -14.16
N ARG A 352 3.90 14.09 -12.93
CA ARG A 352 4.73 13.70 -11.78
C ARG A 352 4.66 12.20 -11.52
N ILE A 353 3.46 11.59 -11.56
CA ILE A 353 3.29 10.13 -11.38
C ILE A 353 4.05 9.37 -12.48
N PHE A 354 3.96 9.80 -13.72
CA PHE A 354 4.68 9.18 -14.83
C PHE A 354 6.19 9.15 -14.60
N LEU A 355 6.76 10.23 -14.10
CA LEU A 355 8.20 10.35 -13.87
C LEU A 355 8.70 9.56 -12.64
N HIS A 356 7.93 9.52 -11.56
CA HIS A 356 8.45 9.09 -10.25
C HIS A 356 7.74 7.86 -9.66
N PHE A 357 6.53 7.53 -10.12
CA PHE A 357 5.67 6.50 -9.53
C PHE A 357 5.25 5.44 -10.55
N SER A 358 6.10 5.13 -11.54
CA SER A 358 5.85 4.04 -12.47
C SER A 358 6.30 2.70 -11.87
N GLN A 359 5.62 1.61 -12.24
CA GLN A 359 6.02 0.25 -11.88
C GLN A 359 7.48 -0.03 -12.31
N LYS A 360 7.89 0.49 -13.46
CA LYS A 360 9.27 0.35 -13.95
C LYS A 360 10.26 0.95 -12.95
N ALA A 361 10.04 2.20 -12.52
CA ALA A 361 10.90 2.88 -11.55
C ALA A 361 10.94 2.16 -10.20
N MET A 362 9.78 1.66 -9.72
CA MET A 362 9.68 0.87 -8.50
C MET A 362 10.52 -0.41 -8.59
N VAL A 363 10.35 -1.19 -9.65
CA VAL A 363 11.10 -2.46 -9.84
C VAL A 363 12.59 -2.21 -9.96
N GLU A 364 13.01 -1.20 -10.72
CA GLU A 364 14.41 -0.82 -10.87
C GLU A 364 15.04 -0.35 -9.55
N GLY A 365 14.28 0.44 -8.75
CA GLY A 365 14.70 0.87 -7.42
C GLY A 365 14.90 -0.30 -6.45
N VAL A 366 13.97 -1.26 -6.45
CA VAL A 366 14.07 -2.48 -5.63
C VAL A 366 15.30 -3.32 -6.04
N LEU A 367 15.48 -3.56 -7.33
CA LEU A 367 16.62 -4.33 -7.84
C LEU A 367 17.97 -3.62 -7.62
N ALA A 368 18.01 -2.30 -7.73
CA ALA A 368 19.19 -1.50 -7.38
C ALA A 368 19.53 -1.68 -5.89
N GLY A 369 18.52 -1.62 -5.00
CA GLY A 369 18.73 -1.88 -3.58
C GLY A 369 19.31 -3.28 -3.30
N TYR A 370 18.84 -4.31 -4.01
CA TYR A 370 19.42 -5.65 -3.87
C TYR A 370 20.89 -5.70 -4.30
N ARG A 371 21.24 -5.07 -5.43
CA ARG A 371 22.64 -4.98 -5.89
C ARG A 371 23.52 -4.30 -4.85
N ASP A 372 23.08 -3.17 -4.31
CA ASP A 372 23.83 -2.44 -3.29
C ASP A 372 24.05 -3.28 -2.02
N ALA A 373 23.04 -4.05 -1.60
CA ALA A 373 23.16 -4.94 -0.45
C ALA A 373 24.15 -6.09 -0.69
N PHE A 374 24.21 -6.65 -1.89
CA PHE A 374 25.24 -7.62 -2.25
C PHE A 374 26.64 -7.02 -2.26
N LEU A 375 26.79 -5.79 -2.74
CA LEU A 375 28.09 -5.10 -2.75
C LEU A 375 28.58 -4.79 -1.32
N ALA A 376 27.69 -4.31 -0.45
CA ALA A 376 28.01 -4.02 0.94
C ALA A 376 28.42 -5.26 1.76
N ARG A 377 27.96 -6.46 1.39
CA ARG A 377 28.40 -7.71 2.02
C ARG A 377 29.81 -8.18 1.57
N ARG A 378 30.30 -7.66 0.46
CA ARG A 378 31.63 -8.00 -0.06
C ARG A 378 32.73 -7.11 0.51
N SER A 379 32.36 -5.91 0.97
CA SER A 379 33.25 -4.97 1.67
C SER A 379 33.35 -5.32 3.16
#